data_6409cdae42fbc6c45ee9ef3d3a755b74
#
_entry.id   6409cdae42fbc6c45ee9ef3d3a755b74
#
_cell.length_a   1.000
_cell.length_b   1.000
_cell.length_c   1.000
_cell.angle_alpha   90.00
_cell.angle_beta   90.00
_cell.angle_gamma   90.00
#
_symmetry.space_group_name_H-M   'P 1'
#
loop_
_entity.id
_entity.type
_entity.pdbx_description
1 polymer ?
#
loop_
_entity_poly.entity_id
_entity_poly.type
_entity_poly.pdbx_seq_one_letter_code
_entity_poly.pdbx_strand_id
1 'polypeptide(L)'
;MPRDWDAATYDRLPIPMTAWGETVLGWLELRGDERVLDAGCGTGKVTEMLRDRLPRGSVVALDGSVSMVEQARARLGDDRVEYLVADLREPLPVSPPVDAILSTATFHWIADHDALFANLAAVLRPGGQLAAQCGGAGNIASIETALGEIDEDLRGRKHFATPEATAARLEAAGFVEVETWLHEEPTPLPEGDLEPYLETICLGDHVEGMSPEQRRAFVHEVASRMPEPLIDYVRLNIRARRA
;
A
#
# COMPACT_ATOMS: atom_id res chain seq x y z
N MET A 1 16.72 1.47 -3.50
CA MET A 1 15.62 2.21 -4.14
C MET A 1 14.39 1.32 -4.10
N PRO A 2 13.18 1.88 -3.95
CA PRO A 2 11.95 1.09 -4.08
C PRO A 2 11.89 0.41 -5.45
N ARG A 3 11.14 -0.70 -5.53
CA ARG A 3 10.92 -1.43 -6.78
C ARG A 3 10.14 -0.55 -7.77
N ASP A 4 10.48 -0.60 -9.05
CA ASP A 4 9.63 -0.05 -10.10
C ASP A 4 8.61 -1.11 -10.55
N TRP A 5 7.35 -0.71 -10.68
CA TRP A 5 6.22 -1.59 -10.95
C TRP A 5 5.83 -1.56 -12.42
N ASP A 6 5.28 -2.67 -12.95
CA ASP A 6 4.53 -2.65 -14.21
C ASP A 6 3.13 -2.03 -13.96
N ALA A 7 3.09 -0.69 -13.94
CA ALA A 7 1.87 0.08 -13.67
C ALA A 7 0.74 -0.25 -14.65
N ALA A 8 1.06 -0.55 -15.91
CA ALA A 8 0.07 -0.87 -16.94
C ALA A 8 -0.59 -2.23 -16.71
N THR A 9 0.15 -3.24 -16.30
CA THR A 9 -0.39 -4.55 -15.93
C THR A 9 -1.18 -4.49 -14.64
N TYR A 10 -0.65 -3.80 -13.62
CA TYR A 10 -1.33 -3.58 -12.35
C TYR A 10 -2.72 -2.92 -12.53
N ASP A 11 -2.81 -1.94 -13.41
CA ASP A 11 -4.05 -1.16 -13.62
C ASP A 11 -5.17 -1.96 -14.31
N ARG A 12 -4.83 -3.02 -15.06
CA ARG A 12 -5.80 -3.88 -15.78
C ARG A 12 -6.43 -4.97 -14.93
N LEU A 13 -5.80 -5.33 -13.80
CA LEU A 13 -6.30 -6.40 -12.96
C LEU A 13 -7.52 -5.96 -12.14
N PRO A 14 -8.52 -6.85 -11.97
CA PRO A 14 -9.66 -6.63 -11.07
C PRO A 14 -9.20 -6.82 -9.61
N ILE A 15 -8.48 -5.83 -9.07
CA ILE A 15 -7.92 -5.88 -7.73
C ILE A 15 -8.85 -5.21 -6.71
N PRO A 16 -9.01 -5.77 -5.48
CA PRO A 16 -9.89 -5.22 -4.47
C PRO A 16 -9.36 -3.91 -3.84
N MET A 17 -8.08 -3.58 -4.07
CA MET A 17 -7.37 -2.45 -3.45
C MET A 17 -8.08 -1.11 -3.66
N THR A 18 -8.78 -0.91 -4.77
CA THR A 18 -9.53 0.32 -5.02
C THR A 18 -10.73 0.45 -4.08
N ALA A 19 -11.51 -0.63 -3.89
CA ALA A 19 -12.64 -0.63 -2.95
C ALA A 19 -12.19 -0.48 -1.50
N TRP A 20 -11.08 -1.13 -1.14
CA TRP A 20 -10.46 -0.93 0.18
C TRP A 20 -9.98 0.51 0.37
N GLY A 21 -9.40 1.11 -0.68
CA GLY A 21 -8.97 2.51 -0.66
C GLY A 21 -10.13 3.48 -0.46
N GLU A 22 -11.29 3.23 -1.06
CA GLU A 22 -12.50 4.01 -0.82
C GLU A 22 -12.96 3.93 0.65
N THR A 23 -12.90 2.73 1.24
CA THR A 23 -13.20 2.53 2.66
C THR A 23 -12.25 3.34 3.56
N VAL A 24 -10.95 3.27 3.31
CA VAL A 24 -9.93 4.00 4.07
C VAL A 24 -10.07 5.50 3.92
N LEU A 25 -10.35 5.97 2.70
CA LEU A 25 -10.66 7.38 2.42
C LEU A 25 -11.89 7.86 3.21
N GLY A 26 -12.87 6.98 3.44
CA GLY A 26 -14.04 7.24 4.27
C GLY A 26 -13.74 7.52 5.73
N TRP A 27 -12.57 7.14 6.25
CA TRP A 27 -12.15 7.41 7.64
C TRP A 27 -11.60 8.81 7.84
N LEU A 28 -11.22 9.52 6.78
CA LEU A 28 -10.77 10.91 6.86
C LEU A 28 -11.96 11.87 6.94
N GLU A 29 -11.92 12.75 7.93
CA GLU A 29 -12.87 13.84 8.12
C GLU A 29 -12.44 15.06 7.30
N LEU A 30 -12.85 15.11 6.03
CA LEU A 30 -12.47 16.15 5.07
C LEU A 30 -13.60 17.18 4.86
N ARG A 31 -13.24 18.47 4.88
CA ARG A 31 -14.15 19.60 4.58
C ARG A 31 -14.04 20.07 3.14
N GLY A 32 -13.03 19.54 2.40
CA GLY A 32 -12.83 19.78 0.99
C GLY A 32 -11.83 20.88 0.64
N ASP A 33 -11.11 21.43 1.63
CA ASP A 33 -10.09 22.47 1.46
C ASP A 33 -8.70 22.06 2.02
N GLU A 34 -8.58 20.79 2.44
CA GLU A 34 -7.35 20.26 2.98
C GLU A 34 -6.28 20.04 1.88
N ARG A 35 -5.02 20.05 2.32
CA ARG A 35 -3.88 19.49 1.58
C ARG A 35 -3.60 18.09 2.12
N VAL A 36 -3.75 17.07 1.30
CA VAL A 36 -3.65 15.66 1.74
C VAL A 36 -2.51 14.95 1.01
N LEU A 37 -1.69 14.21 1.75
CA LEU A 37 -0.69 13.31 1.18
C LEU A 37 -1.32 11.93 0.94
N ASP A 38 -1.24 11.45 -0.29
CA ASP A 38 -1.45 10.05 -0.65
C ASP A 38 -0.09 9.34 -0.68
N ALA A 39 0.22 8.63 0.40
CA ALA A 39 1.51 7.98 0.63
C ALA A 39 1.52 6.56 0.06
N GLY A 40 2.10 6.40 -1.13
CA GLY A 40 2.02 5.21 -1.97
C GLY A 40 0.82 5.28 -2.91
N CYS A 41 0.75 6.34 -3.72
CA CYS A 41 -0.39 6.65 -4.58
C CYS A 41 -0.62 5.63 -5.72
N GLY A 42 0.40 4.81 -6.03
CA GLY A 42 0.35 3.87 -7.13
C GLY A 42 -0.05 4.54 -8.45
N THR A 43 -0.97 3.93 -9.20
CA THR A 43 -1.47 4.47 -10.49
C THR A 43 -2.51 5.58 -10.34
N GLY A 44 -2.76 6.05 -9.12
CA GLY A 44 -3.64 7.20 -8.86
C GLY A 44 -5.14 6.90 -8.77
N LYS A 45 -5.58 5.64 -8.73
CA LYS A 45 -7.01 5.29 -8.63
C LYS A 45 -7.67 5.84 -7.36
N VAL A 46 -7.04 5.66 -6.21
CA VAL A 46 -7.54 6.19 -4.93
C VAL A 46 -7.27 7.69 -4.82
N THR A 47 -6.16 8.17 -5.36
CA THR A 47 -5.82 9.59 -5.47
C THR A 47 -6.91 10.38 -6.20
N GLU A 48 -7.50 9.79 -7.26
CA GLU A 48 -8.61 10.39 -8.00
C GLU A 48 -9.83 10.63 -7.11
N MET A 49 -10.24 9.61 -6.35
CA MET A 49 -11.34 9.70 -5.39
C MET A 49 -11.04 10.73 -4.29
N LEU A 50 -9.79 10.76 -3.80
CA LEU A 50 -9.34 11.73 -2.80
C LEU A 50 -9.43 13.16 -3.37
N ARG A 51 -8.91 13.42 -4.58
CA ARG A 51 -8.97 14.72 -5.24
C ARG A 51 -10.41 15.22 -5.40
N ASP A 52 -11.32 14.32 -5.76
CA ASP A 52 -12.74 14.65 -5.95
C ASP A 52 -13.44 15.06 -4.63
N ARG A 53 -12.93 14.59 -3.49
CA ARG A 53 -13.37 15.01 -2.15
C ARG A 53 -12.77 16.34 -1.70
N LEU A 54 -11.84 16.91 -2.46
CA LEU A 54 -11.09 18.12 -2.15
C LEU A 54 -11.34 19.24 -3.19
N PRO A 55 -12.57 19.74 -3.39
CA PRO A 55 -12.87 20.70 -4.45
C PRO A 55 -12.11 22.03 -4.33
N ARG A 56 -11.63 22.38 -3.14
CA ARG A 56 -10.84 23.58 -2.84
C ARG A 56 -9.46 23.28 -2.27
N GLY A 57 -9.19 22.00 -2.01
CA GLY A 57 -7.93 21.50 -1.46
C GLY A 57 -6.97 21.00 -2.55
N SER A 58 -5.96 20.26 -2.14
CA SER A 58 -4.95 19.69 -3.04
C SER A 58 -4.44 18.35 -2.53
N VAL A 59 -3.89 17.54 -3.44
CA VAL A 59 -3.28 16.25 -3.12
C VAL A 59 -1.79 16.30 -3.42
N VAL A 60 -0.99 15.70 -2.54
CA VAL A 60 0.39 15.32 -2.82
C VAL A 60 0.38 13.82 -3.10
N ALA A 61 0.54 13.42 -4.33
CA ALA A 61 0.62 12.02 -4.75
C ALA A 61 2.09 11.57 -4.72
N LEU A 62 2.43 10.70 -3.79
CA LEU A 62 3.79 10.24 -3.57
C LEU A 62 3.88 8.72 -3.74
N ASP A 63 4.85 8.26 -4.52
CA ASP A 63 5.19 6.84 -4.65
C ASP A 63 6.70 6.67 -4.84
N GLY A 64 7.22 5.50 -4.46
CA GLY A 64 8.61 5.14 -4.68
C GLY A 64 8.94 4.71 -6.10
N SER A 65 7.93 4.34 -6.91
CA SER A 65 8.05 3.89 -8.29
C SER A 65 7.82 5.05 -9.26
N VAL A 66 8.79 5.29 -10.14
CA VAL A 66 8.69 6.32 -11.19
C VAL A 66 7.52 6.01 -12.12
N SER A 67 7.36 4.76 -12.55
CA SER A 67 6.30 4.34 -13.47
C SER A 67 4.90 4.52 -12.87
N MET A 68 4.74 4.30 -11.56
CA MET A 68 3.48 4.55 -10.85
C MET A 68 3.13 6.04 -10.85
N VAL A 69 4.08 6.91 -10.51
CA VAL A 69 3.86 8.37 -10.48
C VAL A 69 3.55 8.91 -11.88
N GLU A 70 4.23 8.42 -12.92
CA GLU A 70 3.95 8.78 -14.31
C GLU A 70 2.53 8.37 -14.72
N GLN A 71 2.11 7.17 -14.36
CA GLN A 71 0.75 6.68 -14.64
C GLN A 71 -0.31 7.49 -13.87
N ALA A 72 -0.05 7.81 -12.59
CA ALA A 72 -0.94 8.68 -11.81
C ALA A 72 -1.08 10.06 -12.44
N ARG A 73 0.04 10.66 -12.90
CA ARG A 73 0.01 11.94 -13.61
C ARG A 73 -0.76 11.88 -14.94
N ALA A 74 -0.58 10.80 -15.69
CA ALA A 74 -1.32 10.59 -16.94
C ALA A 74 -2.84 10.46 -16.70
N ARG A 75 -3.24 9.86 -15.57
CA ARG A 75 -4.64 9.69 -15.17
C ARG A 75 -5.28 10.99 -14.69
N LEU A 76 -4.58 11.76 -13.84
CA LEU A 76 -5.17 12.84 -13.06
C LEU A 76 -4.89 14.23 -13.65
N GLY A 77 -3.85 14.38 -14.48
CA GLY A 77 -3.34 15.70 -14.89
C GLY A 77 -2.70 16.46 -13.73
N ASP A 78 -2.45 17.74 -13.92
CA ASP A 78 -1.75 18.59 -12.93
C ASP A 78 -2.70 19.49 -12.11
N ASP A 79 -4.02 19.37 -12.29
CA ASP A 79 -4.97 20.19 -11.54
C ASP A 79 -5.07 19.72 -10.07
N ARG A 80 -4.61 20.55 -9.15
CA ARG A 80 -4.62 20.33 -7.69
C ARG A 80 -3.87 19.08 -7.22
N VAL A 81 -2.97 18.51 -8.05
CA VAL A 81 -2.17 17.34 -7.67
C VAL A 81 -0.68 17.65 -7.89
N GLU A 82 0.09 17.55 -6.81
CA GLU A 82 1.56 17.56 -6.83
C GLU A 82 2.06 16.13 -6.86
N TYR A 83 3.03 15.80 -7.71
CA TYR A 83 3.57 14.44 -7.87
C TYR A 83 5.00 14.38 -7.38
N LEU A 84 5.28 13.41 -6.49
CA LEU A 84 6.61 13.20 -5.91
C LEU A 84 7.03 11.73 -6.06
N VAL A 85 8.25 11.52 -6.56
CA VAL A 85 8.91 10.22 -6.48
C VAL A 85 9.83 10.27 -5.26
N ALA A 86 9.46 9.55 -4.20
CA ALA A 86 10.23 9.53 -2.95
C ALA A 86 10.05 8.21 -2.20
N ASP A 87 11.06 7.85 -1.42
CA ASP A 87 11.06 6.69 -0.55
C ASP A 87 10.50 7.08 0.84
N LEU A 88 9.45 6.40 1.28
CA LEU A 88 8.84 6.66 2.59
C LEU A 88 9.77 6.36 3.78
N ARG A 89 10.89 5.65 3.55
CA ARG A 89 11.93 5.41 4.56
C ARG A 89 12.85 6.60 4.80
N GLU A 90 12.84 7.57 3.88
CA GLU A 90 13.69 8.76 3.91
C GLU A 90 12.87 10.01 4.27
N PRO A 91 13.51 11.12 4.72
CA PRO A 91 12.82 12.39 4.91
C PRO A 91 12.04 12.82 3.67
N LEU A 92 10.74 13.08 3.83
CA LEU A 92 9.85 13.35 2.70
C LEU A 92 9.98 14.82 2.24
N PRO A 93 10.10 15.09 0.92
CA PRO A 93 10.21 16.44 0.37
C PRO A 93 8.83 17.12 0.27
N VAL A 94 8.02 17.05 1.33
CA VAL A 94 6.65 17.59 1.38
C VAL A 94 6.64 18.87 2.19
N SER A 95 6.39 20.00 1.52
CA SER A 95 6.30 21.33 2.14
C SER A 95 5.31 22.21 1.38
N PRO A 96 4.42 22.96 2.07
CA PRO A 96 4.18 22.96 3.52
C PRO A 96 3.61 21.65 4.05
N PRO A 97 3.54 21.44 5.38
CA PRO A 97 2.92 20.26 5.98
C PRO A 97 1.49 20.05 5.53
N VAL A 98 1.06 18.77 5.49
CA VAL A 98 -0.28 18.38 5.07
C VAL A 98 -1.28 18.32 6.25
N ASP A 99 -2.56 18.38 5.93
CA ASP A 99 -3.67 18.30 6.89
C ASP A 99 -4.03 16.88 7.24
N ALA A 100 -3.83 15.96 6.29
CA ALA A 100 -4.08 14.55 6.46
C ALA A 100 -3.16 13.69 5.58
N ILE A 101 -3.02 12.43 5.96
CA ILE A 101 -2.31 11.39 5.20
C ILE A 101 -3.26 10.24 4.95
N LEU A 102 -3.38 9.84 3.69
CA LEU A 102 -4.00 8.60 3.23
C LEU A 102 -2.89 7.64 2.79
N SER A 103 -3.04 6.34 3.08
CA SER A 103 -2.17 5.31 2.51
C SER A 103 -2.91 4.00 2.35
N THR A 104 -2.83 3.39 1.18
CA THR A 104 -3.51 2.13 0.88
C THR A 104 -2.55 1.13 0.25
N ALA A 105 -2.52 -0.09 0.80
CA ALA A 105 -1.73 -1.22 0.31
C ALA A 105 -0.21 -0.95 0.16
N THR A 106 0.38 -0.09 0.99
CA THR A 106 1.76 0.39 0.84
C THR A 106 2.68 -0.05 1.98
N PHE A 107 2.30 0.11 3.24
CA PHE A 107 3.26 0.02 4.37
C PHE A 107 3.88 -1.36 4.55
N HIS A 108 3.23 -2.44 4.14
CA HIS A 108 3.80 -3.79 4.20
C HIS A 108 4.99 -4.03 3.24
N TRP A 109 5.26 -3.10 2.33
CA TRP A 109 6.47 -3.11 1.49
C TRP A 109 7.68 -2.47 2.18
N ILE A 110 7.50 -1.89 3.36
CA ILE A 110 8.50 -1.14 4.10
C ILE A 110 8.84 -1.92 5.37
N ALA A 111 10.08 -2.36 5.52
CA ALA A 111 10.50 -3.12 6.69
C ALA A 111 10.70 -2.23 7.93
N ASP A 112 11.20 -1.00 7.73
CA ASP A 112 11.46 -0.05 8.80
C ASP A 112 10.25 0.86 9.04
N HIS A 113 9.33 0.39 9.89
CA HIS A 113 8.14 1.16 10.27
C HIS A 113 8.46 2.30 11.26
N ASP A 114 9.59 2.26 11.96
CA ASP A 114 9.99 3.36 12.86
C ASP A 114 10.38 4.58 12.02
N ALA A 115 11.22 4.40 10.99
CA ALA A 115 11.55 5.46 10.05
C ALA A 115 10.30 5.93 9.27
N LEU A 116 9.46 5.01 8.79
CA LEU A 116 8.22 5.33 8.08
C LEU A 116 7.34 6.29 8.90
N PHE A 117 6.98 5.92 10.13
CA PHE A 117 6.06 6.73 10.93
C PHE A 117 6.69 8.04 11.39
N ALA A 118 8.00 8.08 11.66
CA ALA A 118 8.71 9.32 11.95
C ALA A 118 8.66 10.30 10.76
N ASN A 119 8.87 9.80 9.53
CA ASN A 119 8.81 10.62 8.33
C ASN A 119 7.40 11.13 8.02
N LEU A 120 6.37 10.29 8.23
CA LEU A 120 4.97 10.71 8.09
C LEU A 120 4.59 11.77 9.14
N ALA A 121 5.01 11.59 10.39
CA ALA A 121 4.79 12.57 11.47
C ALA A 121 5.44 13.92 11.17
N ALA A 122 6.62 13.92 10.56
CA ALA A 122 7.36 15.15 10.23
C ALA A 122 6.66 16.04 9.21
N VAL A 123 5.85 15.47 8.31
CA VAL A 123 5.14 16.20 7.26
C VAL A 123 3.65 16.43 7.56
N LEU A 124 3.14 15.87 8.66
CA LEU A 124 1.76 16.04 9.09
C LEU A 124 1.69 17.17 10.14
N ARG A 125 0.79 18.12 9.95
CA ARG A 125 0.58 19.20 10.94
C ARG A 125 0.06 18.66 12.28
N PRO A 126 0.29 19.36 13.41
CA PRO A 126 -0.37 19.02 14.67
C PRO A 126 -1.90 18.95 14.52
N GLY A 127 -2.52 17.92 15.09
CA GLY A 127 -3.95 17.60 14.94
C GLY A 127 -4.33 16.99 13.58
N GLY A 128 -3.39 16.85 12.64
CA GLY A 128 -3.63 16.21 11.34
C GLY A 128 -3.95 14.73 11.48
N GLN A 129 -4.66 14.18 10.49
CA GLN A 129 -5.18 12.82 10.49
C GLN A 129 -4.28 11.86 9.69
N LEU A 130 -4.12 10.63 10.17
CA LEU A 130 -3.58 9.50 9.41
C LEU A 130 -4.67 8.45 9.26
N ALA A 131 -4.98 8.04 8.03
CA ALA A 131 -5.80 6.89 7.72
C ALA A 131 -5.03 5.96 6.77
N ALA A 132 -4.80 4.72 7.19
CA ALA A 132 -4.06 3.78 6.35
C ALA A 132 -4.59 2.35 6.47
N GLN A 133 -4.36 1.57 5.40
CA GLN A 133 -4.61 0.13 5.39
C GLN A 133 -3.52 -0.57 4.57
N CYS A 134 -2.99 -1.66 5.11
CA CYS A 134 -2.01 -2.50 4.41
C CYS A 134 -2.19 -3.99 4.77
N GLY A 135 -1.36 -4.87 4.23
CA GLY A 135 -1.28 -6.25 4.71
C GLY A 135 -0.79 -6.27 6.16
N GLY A 136 -1.48 -6.99 7.03
CA GLY A 136 -1.13 -7.15 8.43
C GLY A 136 -0.69 -8.58 8.79
N ALA A 137 -0.46 -8.86 10.06
CA ALA A 137 -0.07 -10.17 10.55
C ALA A 137 -1.04 -11.26 10.05
N GLY A 138 -0.50 -12.33 9.46
CA GLY A 138 -1.28 -13.42 8.85
C GLY A 138 -1.72 -13.17 7.39
N ASN A 139 -1.44 -12.01 6.81
CA ASN A 139 -1.80 -11.72 5.42
C ASN A 139 -1.08 -12.67 4.44
N ILE A 140 -1.82 -13.24 3.49
CA ILE A 140 -1.36 -14.19 2.46
C ILE A 140 -0.61 -15.41 3.05
N ALA A 141 -1.07 -15.94 4.18
CA ALA A 141 -0.40 -17.04 4.89
C ALA A 141 -0.31 -18.32 4.04
N SER A 142 -1.28 -18.59 3.18
CA SER A 142 -1.26 -19.71 2.24
C SER A 142 -0.12 -19.59 1.23
N ILE A 143 0.12 -18.39 0.70
CA ILE A 143 1.22 -18.11 -0.22
C ILE A 143 2.57 -18.20 0.51
N GLU A 144 2.69 -17.60 1.70
CA GLU A 144 3.90 -17.69 2.52
C GLU A 144 4.23 -19.15 2.88
N THR A 145 3.21 -19.98 3.14
CA THR A 145 3.39 -21.41 3.37
C THR A 145 3.90 -22.11 2.10
N ALA A 146 3.28 -21.89 0.95
CA ALA A 146 3.71 -22.45 -0.32
C ALA A 146 5.15 -22.07 -0.69
N LEU A 147 5.53 -20.82 -0.43
CA LEU A 147 6.92 -20.32 -0.62
C LEU A 147 7.90 -21.07 0.27
N GLY A 148 7.59 -21.23 1.57
CA GLY A 148 8.44 -21.95 2.52
C GLY A 148 8.59 -23.45 2.22
N GLU A 149 7.59 -24.08 1.59
CA GLU A 149 7.69 -25.47 1.11
C GLU A 149 8.61 -25.62 -0.10
N ILE A 150 8.80 -24.54 -0.88
CA ILE A 150 9.77 -24.51 -1.99
C ILE A 150 11.16 -24.23 -1.44
N ASP A 151 11.32 -23.14 -0.70
CA ASP A 151 12.54 -22.73 -0.02
C ASP A 151 12.17 -21.74 1.11
N GLU A 152 12.61 -22.03 2.35
CA GLU A 152 12.31 -21.18 3.52
C GLU A 152 12.83 -19.75 3.36
N ASP A 153 13.91 -19.52 2.60
CA ASP A 153 14.48 -18.20 2.33
C ASP A 153 13.58 -17.34 1.40
N LEU A 154 12.55 -17.91 0.80
CA LEU A 154 11.58 -17.18 0.00
C LEU A 154 10.51 -16.47 0.83
N ARG A 155 10.33 -16.84 2.10
CA ARG A 155 9.33 -16.26 3.00
C ARG A 155 9.76 -14.89 3.54
N GLY A 156 8.76 -14.15 4.02
CA GLY A 156 8.98 -12.97 4.86
C GLY A 156 9.57 -11.75 4.15
N ARG A 157 9.46 -11.65 2.82
CA ARG A 157 9.93 -10.49 2.06
C ARG A 157 9.10 -9.24 2.31
N LYS A 158 7.86 -9.40 2.80
CA LYS A 158 6.97 -8.31 3.18
C LYS A 158 6.86 -8.21 4.71
N HIS A 159 6.67 -7.01 5.20
CA HIS A 159 6.52 -6.77 6.63
C HIS A 159 5.04 -6.72 7.02
N PHE A 160 4.51 -7.83 7.53
CA PHE A 160 3.13 -7.93 8.01
C PHE A 160 3.07 -7.70 9.52
N ALA A 161 2.94 -6.42 9.92
CA ALA A 161 2.95 -6.01 11.31
C ALA A 161 1.65 -6.37 12.04
N THR A 162 1.75 -6.53 13.37
CA THR A 162 0.57 -6.65 14.24
C THR A 162 0.00 -5.28 14.61
N PRO A 163 -1.28 -5.20 15.03
CA PRO A 163 -1.87 -3.96 15.54
C PRO A 163 -1.07 -3.36 16.71
N GLU A 164 -0.70 -4.18 17.68
CA GLU A 164 -0.01 -3.75 18.89
C GLU A 164 1.37 -3.14 18.58
N ALA A 165 2.16 -3.80 17.72
CA ALA A 165 3.46 -3.31 17.31
C ALA A 165 3.34 -2.02 16.51
N THR A 166 2.30 -1.90 15.70
CA THR A 166 2.02 -0.70 14.89
C THR A 166 1.60 0.46 15.78
N ALA A 167 0.69 0.24 16.73
CA ALA A 167 0.26 1.26 17.67
C ALA A 167 1.43 1.83 18.48
N ALA A 168 2.28 0.95 19.05
CA ALA A 168 3.44 1.38 19.83
C ALA A 168 4.42 2.24 19.01
N ARG A 169 4.64 1.91 17.72
CA ARG A 169 5.52 2.71 16.84
C ARG A 169 4.90 4.06 16.48
N LEU A 170 3.59 4.09 16.23
CA LEU A 170 2.87 5.35 15.98
C LEU A 170 2.94 6.29 17.18
N GLU A 171 2.68 5.77 18.37
CA GLU A 171 2.80 6.55 19.62
C GLU A 171 4.23 7.07 19.84
N ALA A 172 5.25 6.24 19.60
CA ALA A 172 6.65 6.64 19.67
C ALA A 172 7.01 7.74 18.64
N ALA A 173 6.38 7.72 17.46
CA ALA A 173 6.52 8.77 16.44
C ALA A 173 5.72 10.06 16.74
N GLY A 174 4.98 10.09 17.86
CA GLY A 174 4.21 11.26 18.31
C GLY A 174 2.80 11.34 17.71
N PHE A 175 2.21 10.20 17.37
CA PHE A 175 0.77 10.11 17.10
C PHE A 175 0.01 9.85 18.39
N VAL A 176 -1.23 10.29 18.43
CA VAL A 176 -2.22 10.11 19.50
C VAL A 176 -3.54 9.61 18.92
N GLU A 177 -4.51 9.23 19.75
CA GLU A 177 -5.79 8.67 19.32
C GLU A 177 -5.55 7.50 18.34
N VAL A 178 -4.58 6.65 18.65
CA VAL A 178 -4.16 5.55 17.78
C VAL A 178 -5.13 4.39 17.89
N GLU A 179 -5.76 4.05 16.76
CA GLU A 179 -6.61 2.87 16.60
C GLU A 179 -5.99 1.96 15.53
N THR A 180 -5.73 0.72 15.90
CA THR A 180 -5.19 -0.30 14.97
C THR A 180 -5.92 -1.61 15.15
N TRP A 181 -6.32 -2.26 14.04
CA TRP A 181 -6.99 -3.57 14.09
C TRP A 181 -6.75 -4.39 12.82
N LEU A 182 -6.91 -5.69 12.93
CA LEU A 182 -6.92 -6.59 11.78
C LEU A 182 -8.36 -6.92 11.38
N HIS A 183 -8.59 -7.17 10.09
CA HIS A 183 -9.73 -7.92 9.62
C HIS A 183 -9.36 -8.81 8.44
N GLU A 184 -10.01 -9.94 8.33
CA GLU A 184 -9.86 -10.87 7.22
C GLU A 184 -10.69 -10.39 6.03
N GLU A 185 -10.09 -10.47 4.84
CA GLU A 185 -10.72 -10.09 3.57
C GLU A 185 -10.38 -11.14 2.50
N PRO A 186 -10.78 -12.42 2.70
CA PRO A 186 -10.46 -13.49 1.77
C PRO A 186 -11.08 -13.19 0.39
N THR A 187 -10.23 -13.22 -0.63
CA THR A 187 -10.59 -12.86 -2.00
C THR A 187 -10.52 -14.10 -2.89
N PRO A 188 -11.66 -14.72 -3.22
CA PRO A 188 -11.70 -15.82 -4.19
C PRO A 188 -11.38 -15.29 -5.59
N LEU A 189 -10.60 -16.05 -6.34
CA LEU A 189 -10.25 -15.72 -7.71
C LEU A 189 -11.02 -16.61 -8.69
N PRO A 190 -11.44 -16.08 -9.86
CA PRO A 190 -12.01 -16.89 -10.93
C PRO A 190 -11.04 -17.97 -11.40
N GLU A 191 -11.59 -19.04 -11.98
CA GLU A 191 -10.79 -20.11 -12.57
C GLU A 191 -9.86 -19.55 -13.66
N GLY A 192 -8.57 -19.87 -13.54
CA GLY A 192 -7.52 -19.39 -14.47
C GLY A 192 -6.88 -18.05 -14.11
N ASP A 193 -7.43 -17.30 -13.15
CA ASP A 193 -6.88 -15.98 -12.76
C ASP A 193 -5.81 -16.07 -11.65
N LEU A 194 -5.66 -17.22 -10.98
CA LEU A 194 -4.74 -17.36 -9.85
C LEU A 194 -3.28 -17.07 -10.24
N GLU A 195 -2.74 -17.72 -11.26
CA GLU A 195 -1.34 -17.55 -11.65
C GLU A 195 -1.03 -16.11 -12.11
N PRO A 196 -1.83 -15.49 -13.02
CA PRO A 196 -1.62 -14.09 -13.38
C PRO A 196 -1.70 -13.13 -12.19
N TYR A 197 -2.60 -13.38 -11.25
CA TYR A 197 -2.74 -12.59 -10.04
C TYR A 197 -1.52 -12.73 -9.12
N LEU A 198 -1.09 -13.96 -8.86
CA LEU A 198 0.10 -14.25 -8.07
C LEU A 198 1.33 -13.57 -8.66
N GLU A 199 1.57 -13.71 -9.97
CA GLU A 199 2.72 -13.12 -10.65
C GLU A 199 2.79 -11.61 -10.45
N THR A 200 1.67 -10.92 -10.63
CA THR A 200 1.64 -9.46 -10.65
C THR A 200 1.55 -8.86 -9.25
N ILE A 201 0.66 -9.40 -8.39
CA ILE A 201 0.29 -8.78 -7.12
C ILE A 201 1.10 -9.35 -5.95
N CYS A 202 1.24 -10.68 -5.88
CA CYS A 202 1.76 -11.32 -4.68
C CYS A 202 3.26 -11.65 -4.76
N LEU A 203 3.75 -12.07 -5.92
CA LEU A 203 5.10 -12.62 -6.11
C LEU A 203 6.04 -11.72 -6.89
N GLY A 204 5.65 -10.50 -7.20
CA GLY A 204 6.42 -9.64 -8.07
C GLY A 204 7.89 -9.42 -7.67
N ASP A 205 8.18 -9.36 -6.37
CA ASP A 205 9.53 -9.25 -5.79
C ASP A 205 10.30 -10.59 -5.82
N HIS A 206 9.62 -11.73 -5.97
CA HIS A 206 10.23 -13.04 -6.11
C HIS A 206 10.65 -13.33 -7.56
N VAL A 207 9.86 -12.83 -8.52
CA VAL A 207 10.06 -13.10 -9.95
C VAL A 207 10.93 -12.05 -10.65
N GLU A 208 11.38 -11.03 -9.93
CA GLU A 208 12.26 -10.00 -10.48
C GLU A 208 13.58 -10.62 -10.98
N GLY A 209 13.99 -10.27 -12.21
CA GLY A 209 15.18 -10.81 -12.86
C GLY A 209 15.04 -12.22 -13.46
N MET A 210 13.91 -12.91 -13.27
CA MET A 210 13.65 -14.21 -13.89
C MET A 210 13.30 -14.06 -15.38
N SER A 211 13.74 -15.05 -16.20
CA SER A 211 13.23 -15.17 -17.57
C SER A 211 11.71 -15.46 -17.58
N PRO A 212 11.01 -15.17 -18.68
CA PRO A 212 9.56 -15.47 -18.75
C PRO A 212 9.21 -16.95 -18.50
N GLU A 213 10.11 -17.86 -18.85
CA GLU A 213 9.91 -19.30 -18.62
C GLU A 213 10.10 -19.66 -17.13
N GLN A 214 11.17 -19.17 -16.52
CA GLN A 214 11.43 -19.34 -15.08
C GLN A 214 10.31 -18.77 -14.22
N ARG A 215 9.83 -17.59 -14.58
CA ARG A 215 8.72 -16.90 -13.90
C ARG A 215 7.45 -17.74 -13.92
N ARG A 216 7.03 -18.21 -15.10
CA ARG A 216 5.86 -19.09 -15.23
C ARG A 216 5.99 -20.37 -14.42
N ALA A 217 7.17 -21.03 -14.49
CA ALA A 217 7.41 -22.26 -13.74
C ALA A 217 7.32 -22.02 -12.22
N PHE A 218 7.93 -20.95 -11.73
CA PHE A 218 7.90 -20.59 -10.31
C PHE A 218 6.48 -20.25 -9.82
N VAL A 219 5.75 -19.42 -10.57
CA VAL A 219 4.36 -19.05 -10.22
C VAL A 219 3.45 -20.28 -10.21
N HIS A 220 3.58 -21.16 -11.21
CA HIS A 220 2.85 -22.42 -11.25
C HIS A 220 3.17 -23.32 -10.05
N GLU A 221 4.43 -23.38 -9.67
CA GLU A 221 4.87 -24.17 -8.52
C GLU A 221 4.26 -23.66 -7.20
N VAL A 222 4.21 -22.33 -6.99
CA VAL A 222 3.53 -21.73 -5.84
C VAL A 222 2.03 -22.01 -5.90
N ALA A 223 1.37 -21.76 -7.03
CA ALA A 223 -0.06 -21.97 -7.20
C ALA A 223 -0.48 -23.44 -6.93
N SER A 224 0.35 -24.41 -7.33
CA SER A 224 0.06 -25.85 -7.14
C SER A 224 0.10 -26.30 -5.67
N ARG A 225 0.72 -25.51 -4.78
CA ARG A 225 0.79 -25.77 -3.33
C ARG A 225 -0.31 -25.06 -2.55
N MET A 226 -1.02 -24.13 -3.16
CA MET A 226 -2.15 -23.46 -2.51
C MET A 226 -3.34 -24.40 -2.42
N PRO A 227 -4.07 -24.44 -1.28
CA PRO A 227 -5.18 -25.38 -1.08
C PRO A 227 -6.39 -25.07 -1.97
N GLU A 228 -6.55 -23.80 -2.34
CA GLU A 228 -7.68 -23.31 -3.17
C GLU A 228 -7.30 -21.98 -3.84
N PRO A 229 -7.99 -21.57 -4.94
CA PRO A 229 -7.73 -20.31 -5.63
C PRO A 229 -8.31 -19.12 -4.85
N LEU A 230 -7.84 -18.94 -3.62
CA LEU A 230 -8.25 -17.92 -2.68
C LEU A 230 -7.01 -17.18 -2.19
N ILE A 231 -7.04 -15.86 -2.20
CA ILE A 231 -6.03 -15.06 -1.50
C ILE A 231 -6.55 -14.72 -0.11
N ASP A 232 -5.92 -15.26 0.89
CA ASP A 232 -6.25 -15.10 2.31
C ASP A 232 -5.70 -13.77 2.86
N TYR A 233 -6.27 -12.66 2.36
CA TYR A 233 -5.88 -11.34 2.81
C TYR A 233 -6.29 -11.09 4.26
N VAL A 234 -5.33 -10.56 5.03
CA VAL A 234 -5.57 -9.96 6.36
C VAL A 234 -5.12 -8.51 6.32
N ARG A 235 -6.06 -7.60 6.59
CA ARG A 235 -5.81 -6.16 6.46
C ARG A 235 -5.56 -5.53 7.82
N LEU A 236 -4.40 -4.87 7.97
CA LEU A 236 -4.09 -4.00 9.10
C LEU A 236 -4.63 -2.60 8.79
N ASN A 237 -5.51 -2.13 9.63
CA ASN A 237 -6.14 -0.82 9.57
C ASN A 237 -5.52 0.10 10.61
N ILE A 238 -5.35 1.36 10.25
CA ILE A 238 -4.66 2.37 11.06
C ILE A 238 -5.45 3.68 10.99
N ARG A 239 -5.81 4.23 12.14
CA ARG A 239 -6.29 5.60 12.30
C ARG A 239 -5.51 6.25 13.43
N ALA A 240 -5.07 7.48 13.24
CA ALA A 240 -4.35 8.22 14.26
C ALA A 240 -4.41 9.74 14.00
N ARG A 241 -4.00 10.53 14.98
CA ARG A 241 -3.79 11.97 14.84
C ARG A 241 -2.37 12.33 15.24
N ARG A 242 -1.82 13.36 14.62
CA ARG A 242 -0.55 13.95 15.04
C ARG A 242 -0.77 14.76 16.34
N ALA A 243 0.05 14.54 17.37
CA ALA A 243 0.02 15.30 18.60
C ALA A 243 0.31 16.78 18.39
#